data_aee03ca4d431f10d0c38c7f0c45584cd
#
_entry.id   aee03ca4d431f10d0c38c7f0c45584cd
#
_cell.length_a   1.000
_cell.length_b   1.000
_cell.length_c   1.000
_cell.angle_alpha   90.00
_cell.angle_beta   90.00
_cell.angle_gamma   90.00
#
_symmetry.space_group_name_H-M   'P 1'
#
loop_
_entity.id
_entity.type
_entity.pdbx_description
1 polymer ?
#
loop_
_entity_poly.entity_id
_entity_poly.type
_entity_poly.pdbx_seq_one_letter_code
_entity_poly.pdbx_strand_id
1 'polypeptide(L)'
;MGLSGNGVLLACIDSGVDYAHPDFCAPDGTSRIAILWDQTIPGNPPMGYALGSVYTRQQINEALASSTPEERFALVPSRDVTGHGTAVLGIAAGNGRSSADAAMRGVAPEATLVVVKLGNPDPADLPRTSQLLQAVDFCVRYAL
;
A
#
# COMPACT_ATOMS: atom_id res chain seq x y z
N MET A 1 1.58 -15.27 -24.19
CA MET A 1 0.79 -15.52 -22.96
C MET A 1 1.27 -14.52 -21.93
N GLY A 2 0.48 -13.50 -21.63
CA GLY A 2 0.86 -12.49 -20.64
C GLY A 2 0.42 -12.93 -19.24
N LEU A 3 1.35 -13.21 -18.35
CA LEU A 3 1.05 -13.33 -16.93
C LEU A 3 0.85 -11.91 -16.40
N SER A 4 -0.31 -11.64 -15.79
CA SER A 4 -0.72 -10.30 -15.32
C SER A 4 -0.69 -10.15 -13.79
N GLY A 5 -0.41 -11.26 -13.08
CA GLY A 5 -0.50 -11.31 -11.62
C GLY A 5 -1.92 -11.51 -11.08
N ASN A 6 -2.89 -11.81 -11.92
CA ASN A 6 -4.25 -12.13 -11.46
C ASN A 6 -4.23 -13.32 -10.51
N GLY A 7 -4.87 -13.20 -9.34
CA GLY A 7 -4.86 -14.22 -8.28
C GLY A 7 -3.58 -14.27 -7.44
N VAL A 8 -2.62 -13.38 -7.67
CA VAL A 8 -1.38 -13.27 -6.90
C VAL A 8 -1.47 -12.15 -5.88
N LEU A 9 -0.96 -12.38 -4.67
CA LEU A 9 -0.66 -11.35 -3.67
C LEU A 9 0.76 -10.83 -3.90
N LEU A 10 0.89 -9.51 -4.05
CA LEU A 10 2.18 -8.83 -4.11
C LEU A 10 2.33 -7.95 -2.88
N ALA A 11 3.34 -8.23 -2.06
CA ALA A 11 3.66 -7.44 -0.88
C ALA A 11 4.75 -6.41 -1.19
N CYS A 12 4.54 -5.16 -0.75
CA CYS A 12 5.51 -4.08 -0.78
C CYS A 12 5.77 -3.60 0.65
N ILE A 13 7.01 -3.72 1.08
CA ILE A 13 7.47 -3.27 2.40
C ILE A 13 8.47 -2.14 2.15
N ASP A 14 8.04 -0.88 2.32
CA ASP A 14 8.81 0.28 1.89
C ASP A 14 8.41 1.56 2.68
N SER A 15 8.61 2.73 2.11
CA SER A 15 8.27 4.04 2.70
C SER A 15 6.78 4.36 2.74
N GLY A 16 5.93 3.46 2.26
CA GLY A 16 4.50 3.65 2.14
C GLY A 16 4.02 3.63 0.70
N VAL A 17 2.81 4.13 0.47
CA VAL A 17 2.19 4.23 -0.85
C VAL A 17 1.26 5.43 -0.91
N ASP A 18 1.21 6.12 -2.04
CA ASP A 18 0.06 6.96 -2.40
C ASP A 18 -1.09 6.03 -2.83
N TYR A 19 -1.90 5.65 -1.86
CA TYR A 19 -3.01 4.70 -2.10
C TYR A 19 -4.12 5.27 -3.01
N ALA A 20 -4.12 6.60 -3.24
CA ALA A 20 -5.05 7.26 -4.15
C ALA A 20 -4.53 7.32 -5.59
N HIS A 21 -3.29 6.89 -5.84
CA HIS A 21 -2.76 6.88 -7.19
C HIS A 21 -3.58 5.95 -8.10
N PRO A 22 -3.99 6.42 -9.30
CA PRO A 22 -4.87 5.65 -10.20
C PRO A 22 -4.36 4.25 -10.53
N ASP A 23 -3.05 4.07 -10.56
CA ASP A 23 -2.42 2.78 -10.91
C ASP A 23 -2.60 1.70 -9.85
N PHE A 24 -3.05 2.05 -8.64
CA PHE A 24 -3.38 1.11 -7.58
C PHE A 24 -4.87 0.93 -7.38
N CYS A 25 -5.68 1.53 -8.25
CA CYS A 25 -7.13 1.40 -8.26
C CYS A 25 -7.60 0.55 -9.45
N ALA A 26 -8.66 -0.23 -9.24
CA ALA A 26 -9.35 -0.95 -10.29
C ALA A 26 -10.13 0.01 -11.21
N PRO A 27 -10.62 -0.45 -12.39
CA PRO A 27 -11.39 0.39 -13.30
C PRO A 27 -12.65 1.03 -12.68
N ASP A 28 -13.25 0.38 -11.71
CA ASP A 28 -14.42 0.89 -10.95
C ASP A 28 -14.05 1.91 -9.86
N GLY A 29 -12.76 2.25 -9.71
CA GLY A 29 -12.25 3.18 -8.71
C GLY A 29 -11.95 2.57 -7.34
N THR A 30 -12.24 1.29 -7.13
CA THR A 30 -11.91 0.62 -5.87
C THR A 30 -10.41 0.31 -5.76
N SER A 31 -9.91 0.22 -4.55
CA SER A 31 -8.49 -0.05 -4.30
C SER A 31 -8.10 -1.51 -4.62
N ARG A 32 -6.96 -1.69 -5.25
CA ARG A 32 -6.30 -2.99 -5.37
C ARG A 32 -5.51 -3.38 -4.11
N ILE A 33 -5.30 -2.42 -3.20
CA ILE A 33 -4.66 -2.65 -1.90
C ILE A 33 -5.66 -3.36 -1.00
N ALA A 34 -5.36 -4.61 -0.67
CA ALA A 34 -6.20 -5.41 0.22
C ALA A 34 -6.05 -4.99 1.67
N ILE A 35 -4.82 -4.63 2.04
CA ILE A 35 -4.47 -4.18 3.38
C ILE A 35 -3.23 -3.29 3.35
N LEU A 36 -3.23 -2.24 4.17
CA LEU A 36 -2.12 -1.31 4.38
C LEU A 36 -1.82 -1.26 5.87
N TRP A 37 -0.61 -1.63 6.26
CA TRP A 37 -0.11 -1.47 7.62
C TRP A 37 0.93 -0.35 7.67
N ASP A 38 0.60 0.74 8.33
CA ASP A 38 1.51 1.85 8.58
C ASP A 38 2.11 1.72 9.99
N GLN A 39 3.38 1.36 10.08
CA GLN A 39 4.07 1.18 11.35
C GLN A 39 4.40 2.51 12.05
N THR A 40 4.21 3.65 11.39
CA THR A 40 4.50 4.99 11.94
C THR A 40 3.31 5.66 12.63
N ILE A 41 2.09 5.16 12.43
CA ILE A 41 0.86 5.72 12.97
C ILE A 41 0.36 4.82 14.10
N PRO A 42 0.43 5.26 15.38
CA PRO A 42 -0.07 4.45 16.49
C PRO A 42 -1.60 4.38 16.52
N GLY A 43 -2.16 3.35 17.14
CA GLY A 43 -3.58 3.30 17.52
C GLY A 43 -4.32 2.02 17.17
N ASN A 44 -4.06 1.39 16.03
CA ASN A 44 -4.78 0.18 15.62
C ASN A 44 -3.84 -0.86 14.97
N PRO A 45 -2.92 -1.45 15.76
CA PRO A 45 -2.00 -2.45 15.22
C PRO A 45 -2.75 -3.70 14.73
N PRO A 46 -2.20 -4.41 13.74
CA PRO A 46 -2.77 -5.70 13.34
C PRO A 46 -2.67 -6.71 14.48
N MET A 47 -3.57 -7.68 14.46
CA MET A 47 -3.63 -8.70 15.52
C MET A 47 -2.28 -9.46 15.64
N GLY A 48 -1.75 -9.51 16.85
CA GLY A 48 -0.45 -10.14 17.16
C GLY A 48 0.75 -9.19 17.09
N TYR A 49 0.54 -7.91 16.76
CA TYR A 49 1.58 -6.88 16.73
C TYR A 49 1.24 -5.75 17.70
N ALA A 50 2.26 -4.99 18.11
CA ALA A 50 2.13 -3.94 19.13
C ALA A 50 2.30 -2.52 18.56
N LEU A 51 2.57 -2.36 17.27
CA LEU A 51 2.88 -1.06 16.67
C LEU A 51 2.06 -0.77 15.42
N GLY A 52 1.92 0.51 15.13
CA GLY A 52 1.33 0.98 13.90
C GLY A 52 -0.19 0.97 13.88
N SER A 53 -0.73 1.16 12.70
CA SER A 53 -2.16 1.05 12.40
C SER A 53 -2.38 0.33 11.08
N VAL A 54 -3.39 -0.53 11.04
CA VAL A 54 -3.77 -1.27 9.84
C VAL A 54 -5.06 -0.70 9.26
N TYR A 55 -5.10 -0.61 7.93
CA TYR A 55 -6.25 -0.15 7.14
C TYR A 55 -6.64 -1.21 6.13
N THR A 56 -7.90 -1.61 6.18
CA THR A 56 -8.49 -2.59 5.24
C THR A 56 -8.83 -1.94 3.91
N ARG A 57 -9.04 -2.76 2.87
CA ARG A 57 -9.55 -2.29 1.57
C ARG A 57 -10.83 -1.48 1.71
N GLN A 58 -11.74 -1.88 2.60
CA GLN A 58 -12.98 -1.16 2.81
C GLN A 58 -12.72 0.26 3.30
N GLN A 59 -11.87 0.44 4.32
CA GLN A 59 -11.49 1.76 4.84
C GLN A 59 -10.78 2.61 3.78
N ILE A 60 -9.91 1.98 2.96
CA ILE A 60 -9.26 2.68 1.85
C ILE A 60 -10.30 3.12 0.81
N ASN A 61 -11.28 2.29 0.47
CA ASN A 61 -12.35 2.66 -0.47
C ASN A 61 -13.23 3.78 0.09
N GLU A 62 -13.55 3.76 1.38
CA GLU A 62 -14.27 4.85 2.06
C GLU A 62 -13.47 6.16 1.97
N ALA A 63 -12.16 6.10 2.19
CA ALA A 63 -11.27 7.25 2.03
C ALA A 63 -11.21 7.75 0.57
N LEU A 64 -11.14 6.85 -0.40
CA LEU A 64 -11.14 7.20 -1.83
C LEU A 64 -12.46 7.84 -2.29
N ALA A 65 -13.57 7.53 -1.65
CA ALA A 65 -14.88 8.12 -1.92
C ALA A 65 -15.06 9.52 -1.31
N SER A 66 -14.13 9.99 -0.49
CA SER A 66 -14.19 11.32 0.13
C SER A 66 -14.07 12.43 -0.91
N SER A 67 -14.75 13.55 -0.64
CA SER A 67 -14.81 14.69 -1.57
C SER A 67 -13.53 15.52 -1.57
N THR A 68 -12.78 15.51 -0.47
CA THR A 68 -11.55 16.30 -0.30
C THR A 68 -10.37 15.43 0.18
N PRO A 69 -9.13 15.87 -0.10
CA PRO A 69 -7.95 15.21 0.44
C PRO A 69 -7.92 15.20 1.97
N GLU A 70 -8.42 16.24 2.62
CA GLU A 70 -8.48 16.37 4.08
C GLU A 70 -9.37 15.29 4.69
N GLU A 71 -10.57 15.08 4.14
CA GLU A 71 -11.49 14.02 4.54
C GLU A 71 -10.85 12.63 4.31
N ARG A 72 -10.22 12.45 3.16
CA ARG A 72 -9.50 11.22 2.84
C ARG A 72 -8.44 10.86 3.88
N PHE A 73 -7.59 11.82 4.22
CA PHE A 73 -6.52 11.61 5.19
C PHE A 73 -7.01 11.59 6.65
N ALA A 74 -8.22 12.06 6.93
CA ALA A 74 -8.85 11.84 8.22
C ALA A 74 -9.25 10.37 8.43
N LEU A 75 -9.62 9.66 7.36
CA LEU A 75 -9.98 8.24 7.40
C LEU A 75 -8.74 7.32 7.32
N VAL A 76 -7.83 7.59 6.39
CA VAL A 76 -6.59 6.82 6.19
C VAL A 76 -5.42 7.79 6.09
N PRO A 77 -4.79 8.15 7.23
CA PRO A 77 -3.75 9.17 7.29
C PRO A 77 -2.38 8.73 6.75
N SER A 78 -2.22 7.47 6.36
CA SER A 78 -0.96 6.96 5.83
C SER A 78 -0.56 7.67 4.53
N ARG A 79 0.70 8.06 4.44
CA ARG A 79 1.28 8.78 3.29
C ARG A 79 2.66 8.22 2.95
N ASP A 80 2.96 8.19 1.67
CA ASP A 80 4.34 8.00 1.20
C ASP A 80 5.01 9.39 1.04
N VAL A 81 5.78 9.78 2.04
CA VAL A 81 6.41 11.11 2.08
C VAL A 81 7.56 11.22 1.06
N THR A 82 8.26 10.14 0.79
CA THR A 82 9.40 10.12 -0.13
C THR A 82 9.01 9.83 -1.57
N GLY A 83 7.87 9.15 -1.77
CA GLY A 83 7.45 8.62 -3.06
C GLY A 83 8.20 7.36 -3.50
N HIS A 84 9.17 6.87 -2.71
CA HIS A 84 9.97 5.69 -3.08
C HIS A 84 9.11 4.42 -3.15
N GLY A 85 8.34 4.12 -2.11
CA GLY A 85 7.47 2.94 -2.08
C GLY A 85 6.38 2.99 -3.16
N THR A 86 5.82 4.17 -3.44
CA THR A 86 4.87 4.38 -4.55
C THR A 86 5.51 4.06 -5.90
N ALA A 87 6.74 4.54 -6.14
CA ALA A 87 7.47 4.26 -7.38
C ALA A 87 7.81 2.77 -7.51
N VAL A 88 8.34 2.15 -6.47
CA VAL A 88 8.67 0.71 -6.45
C VAL A 88 7.45 -0.14 -6.70
N LEU A 89 6.33 0.15 -6.02
CA LEU A 89 5.07 -0.57 -6.21
C LEU A 89 4.50 -0.34 -7.62
N GLY A 90 4.65 0.85 -8.18
CA GLY A 90 4.24 1.19 -9.54
C GLY A 90 4.96 0.33 -10.58
N ILE A 91 6.28 0.18 -10.46
CA ILE A 91 7.10 -0.68 -11.33
C ILE A 91 6.71 -2.15 -11.17
N ALA A 92 6.46 -2.59 -9.95
CA ALA A 92 6.09 -3.99 -9.68
C ALA A 92 4.67 -4.33 -10.14
N ALA A 93 3.69 -3.45 -9.89
CA ALA A 93 2.28 -3.80 -9.99
C ALA A 93 1.34 -2.67 -10.42
N GLY A 94 1.84 -1.53 -10.87
CA GLY A 94 1.00 -0.47 -11.42
C GLY A 94 0.20 -0.95 -12.63
N ASN A 95 -1.09 -0.60 -12.73
CA ASN A 95 -1.90 -1.02 -13.87
C ASN A 95 -1.87 -0.04 -15.05
N GLY A 96 -1.10 1.05 -14.92
CA GLY A 96 -0.86 2.03 -15.98
C GLY A 96 -2.02 2.99 -16.25
N ARG A 97 -3.05 3.04 -15.41
CA ARG A 97 -4.23 3.91 -15.62
C ARG A 97 -3.91 5.40 -15.61
N SER A 98 -2.79 5.80 -15.01
CA SER A 98 -2.30 7.17 -15.02
C SER A 98 -1.61 7.55 -16.34
N SER A 99 -1.30 6.59 -17.21
CA SER A 99 -0.65 6.81 -18.49
C SER A 99 -1.60 6.61 -19.67
N ALA A 100 -1.31 7.27 -20.81
CA ALA A 100 -2.08 7.08 -22.03
C ALA A 100 -2.02 5.62 -22.47
N ASP A 101 -3.19 5.05 -22.81
CA ASP A 101 -3.36 3.66 -23.27
C ASP A 101 -2.76 2.62 -22.32
N ALA A 102 -2.62 2.94 -21.03
CA ALA A 102 -1.97 2.11 -20.03
C ALA A 102 -0.56 1.65 -20.46
N ALA A 103 0.18 2.52 -21.13
CA ALA A 103 1.50 2.22 -21.69
C ALA A 103 2.54 1.93 -20.60
N MET A 104 2.37 2.53 -19.42
CA MET A 104 3.29 2.37 -18.28
C MET A 104 2.74 1.39 -17.24
N ARG A 105 2.65 0.10 -17.62
CA ARG A 105 2.24 -0.96 -16.69
C ARG A 105 3.44 -1.55 -15.97
N GLY A 106 3.24 -1.89 -14.70
CA GLY A 106 4.16 -2.74 -13.96
C GLY A 106 4.12 -4.20 -14.41
N VAL A 107 4.95 -5.01 -13.77
CA VAL A 107 5.12 -6.44 -14.12
C VAL A 107 3.87 -7.27 -13.81
N ALA A 108 3.16 -6.97 -12.71
CA ALA A 108 1.98 -7.68 -12.22
C ALA A 108 0.76 -6.74 -12.06
N PRO A 109 0.23 -6.17 -13.16
CA PRO A 109 -0.78 -5.09 -13.09
C PRO A 109 -2.14 -5.53 -12.55
N GLU A 110 -2.41 -6.83 -12.40
CA GLU A 110 -3.65 -7.39 -11.86
C GLU A 110 -3.46 -8.04 -10.47
N ALA A 111 -2.26 -7.94 -9.88
CA ALA A 111 -2.02 -8.47 -8.55
C ALA A 111 -2.85 -7.73 -7.48
N THR A 112 -3.23 -8.46 -6.44
CA THR A 112 -3.74 -7.88 -5.20
C THR A 112 -2.57 -7.38 -4.36
N LEU A 113 -2.68 -6.18 -3.79
CA LEU A 113 -1.57 -5.51 -3.14
C LEU A 113 -1.67 -5.61 -1.61
N VAL A 114 -0.56 -5.92 -0.97
CA VAL A 114 -0.36 -5.83 0.49
C VAL A 114 0.77 -4.83 0.72
N VAL A 115 0.53 -3.80 1.51
CA VAL A 115 1.51 -2.73 1.72
C VAL A 115 1.86 -2.61 3.19
N VAL A 116 3.15 -2.53 3.50
CA VAL A 116 3.65 -2.17 4.82
C VAL A 116 4.57 -0.98 4.71
N LYS A 117 4.22 0.10 5.40
CA LYS A 117 5.09 1.26 5.58
C LYS A 117 5.94 1.07 6.82
N LEU A 118 7.27 1.07 6.65
CA LEU A 118 8.24 0.81 7.73
C LEU A 118 8.57 2.04 8.58
N GLY A 119 8.78 3.19 7.99
CA GLY A 119 9.28 4.36 8.69
C GLY A 119 9.08 5.65 7.92
N ASN A 120 9.50 6.75 8.51
CA ASN A 120 9.60 8.06 7.88
C ASN A 120 11.07 8.34 7.51
N PRO A 121 11.34 9.26 6.57
CA PRO A 121 12.70 9.56 6.09
C PRO A 121 13.53 10.40 7.08
N ASP A 122 13.30 10.25 8.38
CA ASP A 122 14.10 10.89 9.42
C ASP A 122 15.25 9.96 9.82
N PRO A 123 16.52 10.40 9.75
CA PRO A 123 17.66 9.62 10.23
C PRO A 123 17.54 9.17 11.70
N ALA A 124 16.78 9.93 12.51
CA ALA A 124 16.51 9.57 13.91
C ALA A 124 15.42 8.49 14.05
N ASP A 125 14.64 8.24 13.02
CA ASP A 125 13.50 7.30 13.00
C ASP A 125 13.67 6.20 11.93
N LEU A 126 14.91 5.75 11.73
CA LEU A 126 15.19 4.65 10.82
C LEU A 126 14.50 3.37 11.32
N PRO A 127 13.84 2.62 10.44
CA PRO A 127 13.16 1.40 10.81
C PRO A 127 14.14 0.39 11.40
N ARG A 128 13.77 -0.20 12.53
CA ARG A 128 14.57 -1.24 13.19
C ARG A 128 14.43 -2.55 12.44
N THR A 129 15.46 -3.40 12.51
CA THR A 129 15.41 -4.76 11.94
C THR A 129 14.18 -5.54 12.42
N SER A 130 13.78 -5.37 13.69
CA SER A 130 12.59 -6.00 14.25
C SER A 130 11.29 -5.55 13.56
N GLN A 131 11.20 -4.31 13.14
CA GLN A 131 10.05 -3.79 12.40
C GLN A 131 9.97 -4.39 11.00
N LEU A 132 11.11 -4.54 10.32
CA LEU A 132 11.17 -5.23 9.04
C LEU A 132 10.78 -6.71 9.16
N LEU A 133 11.28 -7.41 10.19
CA LEU A 133 10.91 -8.81 10.43
C LEU A 133 9.41 -8.97 10.69
N GLN A 134 8.82 -8.06 11.48
CA GLN A 134 7.37 -8.05 11.71
C GLN A 134 6.59 -7.78 10.43
N ALA A 135 7.07 -6.88 9.57
CA ALA A 135 6.43 -6.59 8.28
C ALA A 135 6.43 -7.83 7.36
N VAL A 136 7.54 -8.56 7.29
CA VAL A 136 7.62 -9.81 6.52
C VAL A 136 6.68 -10.87 7.09
N ASP A 137 6.72 -11.11 8.43
CA ASP A 137 5.84 -12.05 9.11
C ASP A 137 4.34 -11.71 8.88
N PHE A 138 3.99 -10.43 8.97
CA PHE A 138 2.64 -9.96 8.66
C PHE A 138 2.20 -10.29 7.24
N CYS A 139 3.05 -10.01 6.24
CA CYS A 139 2.73 -10.30 4.84
C CYS A 139 2.54 -11.80 4.60
N VAL A 140 3.39 -12.64 5.20
CA VAL A 140 3.29 -14.10 5.10
C VAL A 140 2.00 -14.60 5.75
N ARG A 141 1.67 -14.15 6.97
CA ARG A 141 0.42 -14.54 7.65
C ARG A 141 -0.82 -14.07 6.93
N TYR A 142 -0.76 -12.92 6.28
CA TYR A 142 -1.89 -12.42 5.49
C TYR A 142 -2.12 -13.26 4.22
N ALA A 143 -1.08 -13.88 3.67
CA ALA A 143 -1.15 -14.70 2.46
C ALA A 143 -1.61 -16.15 2.72
N LEU A 144 -1.56 -16.64 3.97
CA LEU A 144 -1.95 -18.00 4.37
C LEU A 144 -3.43 -18.06 4.77
#